data_6800e9531fb7ee08ec1bd5d013b9c136
#
_entry.id   6800e9531fb7ee08ec1bd5d013b9c136
#
_cell.length_a   1.000
_cell.length_b   1.000
_cell.length_c   1.000
_cell.angle_alpha   90.00
_cell.angle_beta   90.00
_cell.angle_gamma   90.00
#
_symmetry.space_group_name_H-M   'P 1'
#
loop_
_entity.id
_entity.type
_entity.pdbx_description
1 polymer ?
#
loop_
_entity_poly.entity_id
_entity_poly.type
_entity_poly.pdbx_seq_one_letter_code
_entity_poly.pdbx_strand_id
1 'polypeptide(L)'
;MGLVKPKKFLGQHFLRDLGIAKDIADTVDTCPDLPILEVGPGMGVLTQFLMQKSREVKVVELDFESVAYLKENFAALEGHIIEDDFLKLKLKNTFEGNPFVLTGNYPYNISSQIFFKMLDYKDLIPCCTGMIQKEVAERIAAGPGSKTYGILSVLIQAWYKVEYLFTVHEHVFNPPPKVKSAVIRMTRNETTDLGCDEKLFKLIVKTTFNQRRKTLRNSIASILDKSHPLSADPIFNKRPEQLSVQEFVELTNRVEAALAESRQQQ
;
A
#
# COMPACT_ATOMS: atom_id res chain seq x y z
N MET A 1 19.00 -17.69 23.14
CA MET A 1 18.31 -16.40 23.42
C MET A 1 16.82 -16.62 23.65
N GLY A 2 16.17 -15.78 24.47
CA GLY A 2 14.69 -15.85 24.66
C GLY A 2 13.95 -15.38 23.42
N LEU A 3 12.67 -15.79 23.30
CA LEU A 3 11.78 -15.30 22.24
C LEU A 3 11.67 -13.77 22.28
N VAL A 4 11.74 -13.11 21.12
CA VAL A 4 11.52 -11.68 20.99
C VAL A 4 10.14 -11.30 21.51
N LYS A 5 10.06 -10.28 22.36
CA LYS A 5 8.78 -9.80 22.89
C LYS A 5 8.13 -8.82 21.93
N PRO A 6 6.83 -8.99 21.62
CA PRO A 6 6.11 -8.07 20.75
C PRO A 6 6.10 -6.65 21.32
N LYS A 7 6.48 -5.66 20.50
CA LYS A 7 6.49 -4.24 20.86
C LYS A 7 5.23 -3.57 20.31
N LYS A 8 4.35 -3.15 21.22
CA LYS A 8 3.05 -2.55 20.86
C LYS A 8 3.20 -1.29 20.00
N PHE A 9 4.23 -0.47 20.27
CA PHE A 9 4.49 0.77 19.51
C PHE A 9 4.95 0.51 18.06
N LEU A 10 5.48 -0.70 17.77
CA LEU A 10 5.80 -1.16 16.43
C LEU A 10 4.62 -1.87 15.74
N GLY A 11 3.48 -2.00 16.40
CA GLY A 11 2.31 -2.70 15.85
C GLY A 11 2.52 -4.19 15.64
N GLN A 12 3.44 -4.82 16.39
CA GLN A 12 3.82 -6.22 16.22
C GLN A 12 2.76 -7.18 16.74
N HIS A 13 2.30 -8.05 15.85
CA HIS A 13 1.49 -9.23 16.13
C HIS A 13 2.15 -10.41 15.43
N PHE A 14 2.83 -11.28 16.18
CA PHE A 14 3.57 -12.39 15.59
C PHE A 14 2.61 -13.50 15.17
N LEU A 15 2.62 -13.83 13.90
CA LEU A 15 1.91 -14.97 13.34
C LEU A 15 2.51 -16.27 13.91
N ARG A 16 1.67 -17.21 14.35
CA ARG A 16 2.09 -18.50 14.91
C ARG A 16 1.75 -19.67 14.00
N ASP A 17 0.74 -19.51 13.18
CA ASP A 17 0.25 -20.56 12.29
C ASP A 17 1.18 -20.65 11.07
N LEU A 18 1.96 -21.74 11.00
CA LEU A 18 2.91 -21.96 9.91
C LEU A 18 2.22 -22.29 8.58
N GLY A 19 1.02 -22.86 8.62
CA GLY A 19 0.24 -23.09 7.41
C GLY A 19 -0.16 -21.77 6.75
N ILE A 20 -0.71 -20.85 7.55
CA ILE A 20 -1.04 -19.50 7.08
C ILE A 20 0.22 -18.73 6.64
N ALA A 21 1.33 -18.86 7.39
CA ALA A 21 2.58 -18.23 6.98
C ALA A 21 3.05 -18.75 5.61
N LYS A 22 2.94 -20.05 5.37
CA LYS A 22 3.24 -20.66 4.07
C LYS A 22 2.29 -20.15 2.98
N ASP A 23 0.98 -20.11 3.24
CA ASP A 23 0.00 -19.62 2.28
C ASP A 23 0.27 -18.16 1.89
N ILE A 24 0.69 -17.32 2.84
CA ILE A 24 1.10 -15.93 2.57
C ILE A 24 2.37 -15.92 1.71
N ALA A 25 3.39 -16.70 2.07
CA ALA A 25 4.62 -16.77 1.30
C ALA A 25 4.37 -17.26 -0.14
N ASP A 26 3.47 -18.22 -0.32
CA ASP A 26 3.13 -18.77 -1.63
C ASP A 26 2.38 -17.75 -2.53
N THR A 27 1.84 -16.68 -1.99
CA THR A 27 1.24 -15.61 -2.82
C THR A 27 2.24 -14.94 -3.75
N VAL A 28 3.54 -14.99 -3.47
CA VAL A 28 4.58 -14.44 -4.35
C VAL A 28 4.79 -15.29 -5.62
N ASP A 29 4.37 -16.56 -5.63
CA ASP A 29 4.58 -17.46 -6.77
C ASP A 29 3.78 -17.04 -8.01
N THR A 30 2.72 -16.28 -7.82
CA THR A 30 1.92 -15.68 -8.90
C THR A 30 2.36 -14.28 -9.28
N CYS A 31 3.33 -13.71 -8.58
CA CYS A 31 4.01 -12.47 -8.96
C CYS A 31 5.11 -12.76 -9.99
N PRO A 32 5.63 -11.75 -10.71
CA PRO A 32 6.80 -11.92 -11.58
C PRO A 32 7.98 -12.56 -10.84
N ASP A 33 8.79 -13.34 -11.58
CA ASP A 33 10.00 -13.99 -11.05
C ASP A 33 11.13 -12.97 -10.83
N LEU A 34 11.04 -12.24 -9.74
CA LEU A 34 11.90 -11.14 -9.33
C LEU A 34 12.38 -11.37 -7.88
N PRO A 35 13.47 -10.70 -7.46
CA PRO A 35 13.86 -10.67 -6.05
C PRO A 35 12.71 -10.25 -5.13
N ILE A 36 12.76 -10.66 -3.88
CA ILE A 36 11.71 -10.42 -2.88
C ILE A 36 12.26 -9.54 -1.76
N LEU A 37 11.53 -8.48 -1.41
CA LEU A 37 11.75 -7.70 -0.20
C LEU A 37 10.63 -7.97 0.80
N GLU A 38 10.98 -8.57 1.93
CA GLU A 38 10.05 -8.73 3.06
C GLU A 38 10.15 -7.55 4.02
N VAL A 39 9.01 -6.95 4.37
CA VAL A 39 8.91 -5.85 5.34
C VAL A 39 8.50 -6.39 6.71
N GLY A 40 9.33 -6.16 7.72
CA GLY A 40 9.04 -6.54 9.09
C GLY A 40 8.99 -8.05 9.32
N PRO A 41 10.09 -8.79 9.03
CA PRO A 41 10.14 -10.25 9.17
C PRO A 41 9.94 -10.73 10.62
N GLY A 42 10.18 -9.85 11.61
CA GLY A 42 10.11 -10.23 13.02
C GLY A 42 11.04 -11.41 13.34
N MET A 43 10.47 -12.51 13.83
CA MET A 43 11.22 -13.75 14.08
C MET A 43 11.31 -14.68 12.86
N GLY A 44 11.06 -14.20 11.65
CA GLY A 44 11.26 -14.96 10.42
C GLY A 44 10.19 -16.00 10.09
N VAL A 45 8.98 -15.87 10.66
CA VAL A 45 7.91 -16.86 10.46
C VAL A 45 7.49 -16.96 8.99
N LEU A 46 7.42 -15.83 8.28
CA LEU A 46 7.17 -15.78 6.84
C LEU A 46 8.47 -16.04 6.06
N THR A 47 9.56 -15.45 6.52
CA THR A 47 10.89 -15.52 5.91
C THR A 47 11.35 -16.95 5.60
N GLN A 48 11.13 -17.90 6.53
CA GLN A 48 11.52 -19.30 6.37
C GLN A 48 10.94 -19.96 5.10
N PHE A 49 9.73 -19.55 4.69
CA PHE A 49 9.09 -20.04 3.47
C PHE A 49 9.51 -19.26 2.23
N LEU A 50 9.75 -17.95 2.37
CA LEU A 50 10.26 -17.12 1.27
C LEU A 50 11.66 -17.58 0.84
N MET A 51 12.51 -17.95 1.79
CA MET A 51 13.86 -18.45 1.51
C MET A 51 13.90 -19.81 0.81
N GLN A 52 12.78 -20.54 0.77
CA GLN A 52 12.66 -21.79 -0.01
C GLN A 52 12.36 -21.52 -1.49
N LYS A 53 12.04 -20.28 -1.86
CA LYS A 53 11.84 -19.87 -3.24
C LYS A 53 13.21 -19.73 -3.93
N SER A 54 13.28 -20.05 -5.22
CA SER A 54 14.50 -19.87 -6.04
C SER A 54 14.70 -18.40 -6.44
N ARG A 55 14.61 -17.49 -5.45
CA ARG A 55 14.71 -16.04 -5.63
C ARG A 55 15.61 -15.43 -4.57
N GLU A 56 16.29 -14.34 -4.90
CA GLU A 56 16.96 -13.54 -3.88
C GLU A 56 15.93 -12.95 -2.92
N VAL A 57 16.15 -13.15 -1.61
CA VAL A 57 15.28 -12.59 -0.55
C VAL A 57 16.10 -11.64 0.30
N LYS A 58 15.66 -10.40 0.41
CA LYS A 58 16.14 -9.44 1.41
C LYS A 58 15.00 -9.12 2.38
N VAL A 59 15.36 -8.78 3.60
CA VAL A 59 14.42 -8.38 4.64
C VAL A 59 14.77 -7.01 5.18
N VAL A 60 13.79 -6.19 5.51
CA VAL A 60 14.00 -4.91 6.19
C VAL A 60 13.31 -4.93 7.54
N GLU A 61 14.09 -4.70 8.61
CA GLU A 61 13.63 -4.78 9.98
C GLU A 61 14.18 -3.61 10.81
N LEU A 62 13.30 -2.95 11.55
CA LEU A 62 13.65 -1.83 12.42
C LEU A 62 13.97 -2.27 13.85
N ASP A 63 13.38 -3.38 14.30
CA ASP A 63 13.54 -3.90 15.64
C ASP A 63 14.86 -4.65 15.81
N PHE A 64 15.80 -4.08 16.56
CA PHE A 64 17.12 -4.65 16.78
C PHE A 64 17.10 -6.05 17.44
N GLU A 65 16.10 -6.38 18.28
CA GLU A 65 15.97 -7.71 18.87
C GLU A 65 15.56 -8.74 17.81
N SER A 66 14.64 -8.35 16.90
CA SER A 66 14.28 -9.17 15.75
C SER A 66 15.45 -9.36 14.79
N VAL A 67 16.22 -8.30 14.52
CA VAL A 67 17.44 -8.38 13.71
C VAL A 67 18.46 -9.34 14.32
N ALA A 68 18.72 -9.25 15.62
CA ALA A 68 19.64 -10.16 16.32
C ALA A 68 19.16 -11.61 16.23
N TYR A 69 17.85 -11.83 16.41
CA TYR A 69 17.24 -13.15 16.26
C TYR A 69 17.41 -13.71 14.85
N LEU A 70 17.17 -12.89 13.82
CA LEU A 70 17.33 -13.31 12.42
C LEU A 70 18.78 -13.69 12.10
N LYS A 71 19.75 -12.90 12.53
CA LYS A 71 21.18 -13.18 12.34
C LYS A 71 21.61 -14.49 12.99
N GLU A 72 21.06 -14.81 14.17
CA GLU A 72 21.39 -16.06 14.89
C GLU A 72 20.72 -17.28 14.27
N ASN A 73 19.49 -17.15 13.77
CA ASN A 73 18.66 -18.30 13.38
C ASN A 73 18.56 -18.52 11.87
N PHE A 74 18.95 -17.54 11.05
CA PHE A 74 18.84 -17.58 9.60
C PHE A 74 20.18 -17.24 8.94
N ALA A 75 21.15 -18.16 9.02
CA ALA A 75 22.50 -17.96 8.44
C ALA A 75 22.46 -17.57 6.94
N ALA A 76 21.50 -18.08 6.19
CA ALA A 76 21.33 -17.74 4.78
C ALA A 76 20.84 -16.29 4.52
N LEU A 77 20.46 -15.53 5.55
CA LEU A 77 20.19 -14.09 5.45
C LEU A 77 21.45 -13.23 5.68
N GLU A 78 22.63 -13.81 5.82
CA GLU A 78 23.86 -13.02 5.96
C GLU A 78 24.05 -12.09 4.76
N GLY A 79 24.21 -10.79 5.04
CA GLY A 79 24.28 -9.74 4.00
C GLY A 79 22.95 -9.34 3.36
N HIS A 80 21.81 -9.98 3.74
CA HIS A 80 20.47 -9.73 3.19
C HIS A 80 19.52 -9.07 4.19
N ILE A 81 19.98 -8.74 5.40
CA ILE A 81 19.20 -8.03 6.42
C ILE A 81 19.48 -6.53 6.33
N ILE A 82 18.46 -5.74 6.05
CA ILE A 82 18.52 -4.28 6.02
C ILE A 82 17.97 -3.79 7.37
N GLU A 83 18.88 -3.29 8.22
CA GLU A 83 18.56 -2.78 9.56
C GLU A 83 18.15 -1.31 9.46
N ASP A 84 16.93 -1.04 9.02
CA ASP A 84 16.44 0.32 8.77
C ASP A 84 14.91 0.42 8.88
N ASP A 85 14.42 1.65 8.95
CA ASP A 85 13.02 1.99 8.82
C ASP A 85 12.60 1.91 7.34
N PHE A 86 11.73 0.96 7.00
CA PHE A 86 11.22 0.82 5.64
C PHE A 86 10.71 2.15 5.08
N LEU A 87 10.05 2.98 5.89
CA LEU A 87 9.49 4.25 5.41
C LEU A 87 10.56 5.28 5.03
N LYS A 88 11.78 5.17 5.57
CA LYS A 88 12.93 6.03 5.27
C LYS A 88 13.87 5.46 4.21
N LEU A 89 13.84 4.15 4.03
CA LEU A 89 14.73 3.43 3.12
C LEU A 89 14.58 3.94 1.67
N LYS A 90 15.71 4.17 1.00
CA LYS A 90 15.74 4.47 -0.44
C LYS A 90 15.64 3.15 -1.23
N LEU A 91 14.45 2.77 -1.66
CA LEU A 91 14.18 1.47 -2.28
C LEU A 91 14.98 1.22 -3.57
N LYS A 92 15.42 2.26 -4.28
CA LYS A 92 16.33 2.12 -5.43
C LYS A 92 17.65 1.44 -5.09
N ASN A 93 18.09 1.52 -3.83
CA ASN A 93 19.36 0.92 -3.41
C ASN A 93 19.21 -0.55 -2.99
N THR A 94 17.99 -1.05 -2.82
CA THR A 94 17.76 -2.39 -2.25
C THR A 94 18.23 -3.50 -3.18
N PHE A 95 17.93 -3.39 -4.47
CA PHE A 95 18.32 -4.32 -5.52
C PHE A 95 18.99 -3.61 -6.70
N GLU A 96 19.87 -2.65 -6.41
CA GLU A 96 20.66 -1.91 -7.41
C GLU A 96 19.79 -1.24 -8.50
N GLY A 97 18.60 -0.79 -8.14
CA GLY A 97 17.62 -0.18 -9.05
C GLY A 97 16.78 -1.16 -9.85
N ASN A 98 16.95 -2.47 -9.63
CA ASN A 98 16.14 -3.49 -10.30
C ASN A 98 14.78 -3.66 -9.63
N PRO A 99 13.73 -4.04 -10.39
CA PRO A 99 12.41 -4.36 -9.85
C PRO A 99 12.44 -5.54 -8.88
N PHE A 100 11.50 -5.52 -7.92
CA PHE A 100 11.34 -6.57 -6.92
C PHE A 100 9.88 -6.74 -6.48
N VAL A 101 9.57 -7.87 -5.87
CA VAL A 101 8.27 -8.14 -5.24
C VAL A 101 8.34 -7.69 -3.79
N LEU A 102 7.34 -6.92 -3.36
CA LEU A 102 7.19 -6.50 -1.96
C LEU A 102 6.23 -7.44 -1.24
N THR A 103 6.63 -7.95 -0.07
CA THR A 103 5.77 -8.82 0.74
C THR A 103 5.97 -8.60 2.23
N GLY A 104 5.07 -9.15 3.04
CA GLY A 104 5.21 -9.14 4.50
C GLY A 104 3.90 -9.41 5.25
N ASN A 105 4.06 -9.65 6.54
CA ASN A 105 3.02 -9.43 7.52
C ASN A 105 3.15 -7.98 7.99
N TYR A 106 2.51 -7.06 7.24
CA TYR A 106 2.75 -5.62 7.39
C TYR A 106 2.30 -5.11 8.77
N PRO A 107 3.14 -4.30 9.46
CA PRO A 107 2.74 -3.65 10.71
C PRO A 107 1.48 -2.81 10.52
N TYR A 108 0.46 -3.03 11.36
CA TYR A 108 -0.86 -2.43 11.17
C TYR A 108 -0.86 -0.90 11.25
N ASN A 109 -0.03 -0.34 12.13
CA ASN A 109 0.07 1.09 12.37
C ASN A 109 0.66 1.89 11.20
N ILE A 110 1.39 1.24 10.29
CA ILE A 110 2.05 1.90 9.15
C ILE A 110 1.67 1.32 7.79
N SER A 111 0.72 0.38 7.71
CA SER A 111 0.38 -0.30 6.46
C SER A 111 -0.02 0.67 5.34
N SER A 112 -0.81 1.69 5.64
CA SER A 112 -1.17 2.73 4.66
C SER A 112 0.05 3.52 4.16
N GLN A 113 1.02 3.81 5.05
CA GLN A 113 2.25 4.52 4.69
C GLN A 113 3.15 3.66 3.80
N ILE A 114 3.20 2.34 4.06
CA ILE A 114 3.90 1.36 3.22
C ILE A 114 3.34 1.41 1.80
N PHE A 115 2.01 1.43 1.64
CA PHE A 115 1.39 1.48 0.31
C PHE A 115 1.53 2.83 -0.38
N PHE A 116 1.55 3.94 0.34
CA PHE A 116 1.92 5.23 -0.26
C PHE A 116 3.36 5.23 -0.77
N LYS A 117 4.29 4.64 0.00
CA LYS A 117 5.66 4.47 -0.46
C LYS A 117 5.77 3.53 -1.66
N MET A 118 5.01 2.43 -1.67
CA MET A 118 4.90 1.54 -2.84
C MET A 118 4.50 2.33 -4.09
N LEU A 119 3.51 3.21 -4.00
CA LEU A 119 3.08 4.06 -5.11
C LEU A 119 4.15 5.03 -5.59
N ASP A 120 4.95 5.58 -4.67
CA ASP A 120 6.07 6.46 -5.02
C ASP A 120 7.21 5.69 -5.74
N TYR A 121 7.28 4.35 -5.59
CA TYR A 121 8.23 3.43 -6.22
C TYR A 121 7.55 2.39 -7.13
N LYS A 122 6.39 2.74 -7.70
CA LYS A 122 5.57 1.81 -8.51
C LYS A 122 6.30 1.15 -9.66
N ASP A 123 7.32 1.82 -10.22
CA ASP A 123 8.11 1.30 -11.33
C ASP A 123 9.11 0.21 -10.90
N LEU A 124 9.45 0.16 -9.60
CA LEU A 124 10.31 -0.87 -9.02
C LEU A 124 9.50 -2.01 -8.37
N ILE A 125 8.20 -1.83 -8.11
CA ILE A 125 7.37 -2.79 -7.38
C ILE A 125 6.21 -3.24 -8.28
N PRO A 126 6.45 -4.16 -9.23
CA PRO A 126 5.40 -4.66 -10.12
C PRO A 126 4.38 -5.55 -9.41
N CYS A 127 4.72 -6.10 -8.25
CA CYS A 127 3.81 -6.89 -7.43
C CYS A 127 4.08 -6.64 -5.94
N CYS A 128 3.00 -6.44 -5.19
CA CYS A 128 3.01 -6.35 -3.73
C CYS A 128 1.94 -7.28 -3.20
N THR A 129 2.31 -8.15 -2.27
CA THR A 129 1.38 -9.09 -1.63
C THR A 129 1.65 -9.15 -0.14
N GLY A 130 0.71 -9.67 0.64
CA GLY A 130 0.93 -9.82 2.07
C GLY A 130 -0.31 -9.54 2.91
N MET A 131 -0.11 -9.57 4.22
CA MET A 131 -1.19 -9.49 5.19
C MET A 131 -1.26 -8.12 5.85
N ILE A 132 -2.50 -7.63 5.97
CA ILE A 132 -2.86 -6.35 6.61
C ILE A 132 -4.15 -6.51 7.43
N GLN A 133 -4.57 -5.47 8.12
CA GLN A 133 -5.90 -5.47 8.75
C GLN A 133 -6.99 -5.64 7.68
N LYS A 134 -8.00 -6.46 7.98
CA LYS A 134 -9.10 -6.77 7.07
C LYS A 134 -9.80 -5.51 6.55
N GLU A 135 -10.09 -4.56 7.42
CA GLU A 135 -10.74 -3.30 7.04
C GLU A 135 -9.92 -2.50 6.02
N VAL A 136 -8.59 -2.51 6.15
CA VAL A 136 -7.69 -1.84 5.19
C VAL A 136 -7.70 -2.57 3.86
N ALA A 137 -7.68 -3.90 3.87
CA ALA A 137 -7.76 -4.72 2.67
C ALA A 137 -9.08 -4.49 1.91
N GLU A 138 -10.21 -4.51 2.63
CA GLU A 138 -11.53 -4.23 2.06
C GLU A 138 -11.61 -2.81 1.48
N ARG A 139 -10.98 -1.84 2.13
CA ARG A 139 -10.92 -0.46 1.63
C ARG A 139 -10.11 -0.37 0.34
N ILE A 140 -8.93 -1.01 0.28
CA ILE A 140 -8.08 -0.99 -0.93
C ILE A 140 -8.79 -1.67 -2.10
N ALA A 141 -9.50 -2.76 -1.86
CA ALA A 141 -10.21 -3.54 -2.87
C ALA A 141 -11.60 -2.98 -3.25
N ALA A 142 -12.10 -1.99 -2.50
CA ALA A 142 -13.44 -1.44 -2.71
C ALA A 142 -13.56 -0.70 -4.04
N GLY A 143 -14.71 -0.85 -4.70
CA GLY A 143 -15.10 -0.06 -5.87
C GLY A 143 -15.88 1.20 -5.50
N PRO A 144 -16.09 2.10 -6.48
CA PRO A 144 -16.86 3.32 -6.29
C PRO A 144 -18.30 3.03 -5.84
N GLY A 145 -18.87 3.96 -5.06
CA GLY A 145 -20.22 3.85 -4.49
C GLY A 145 -20.29 3.13 -3.14
N SER A 146 -19.24 2.44 -2.71
CA SER A 146 -19.22 1.76 -1.42
C SER A 146 -18.77 2.67 -0.27
N LYS A 147 -19.17 2.34 0.98
CA LYS A 147 -18.74 3.06 2.18
C LYS A 147 -17.24 2.95 2.44
N THR A 148 -16.62 1.88 2.01
CA THR A 148 -15.19 1.58 2.23
C THR A 148 -14.29 2.19 1.17
N TYR A 149 -14.81 2.52 -0.01
CA TYR A 149 -14.06 3.20 -1.07
C TYR A 149 -13.50 4.53 -0.60
N GLY A 150 -12.22 4.77 -0.81
CA GLY A 150 -11.52 5.94 -0.27
C GLY A 150 -10.20 6.24 -0.97
N ILE A 151 -9.38 7.07 -0.32
CA ILE A 151 -8.09 7.53 -0.87
C ILE A 151 -7.23 6.36 -1.35
N LEU A 152 -7.04 5.34 -0.51
CA LEU A 152 -6.22 4.16 -0.87
C LEU A 152 -6.82 3.38 -2.03
N SER A 153 -8.16 3.25 -2.10
CA SER A 153 -8.83 2.58 -3.22
C SER A 153 -8.47 3.26 -4.54
N VAL A 154 -8.68 4.57 -4.63
CA VAL A 154 -8.44 5.34 -5.87
C VAL A 154 -6.97 5.33 -6.25
N LEU A 155 -6.09 5.70 -5.31
CA LEU A 155 -4.66 5.84 -5.61
C LEU A 155 -3.98 4.53 -5.97
N ILE A 156 -4.35 3.41 -5.31
CA ILE A 156 -3.79 2.10 -5.62
C ILE A 156 -4.37 1.56 -6.92
N GLN A 157 -5.70 1.60 -7.09
CA GLN A 157 -6.35 1.06 -8.28
C GLN A 157 -6.03 1.83 -9.56
N ALA A 158 -5.56 3.07 -9.46
CA ALA A 158 -5.02 3.81 -10.60
C ALA A 158 -3.83 3.08 -11.26
N TRP A 159 -3.05 2.32 -10.48
CA TRP A 159 -1.80 1.70 -10.92
C TRP A 159 -1.73 0.19 -10.73
N TYR A 160 -2.60 -0.39 -9.91
CA TYR A 160 -2.58 -1.80 -9.54
C TYR A 160 -3.96 -2.44 -9.66
N LYS A 161 -3.99 -3.65 -10.15
CA LYS A 161 -5.11 -4.58 -9.95
C LYS A 161 -5.01 -5.10 -8.52
N VAL A 162 -6.12 -5.03 -7.78
CA VAL A 162 -6.18 -5.48 -6.38
C VAL A 162 -7.00 -6.75 -6.29
N GLU A 163 -6.47 -7.75 -5.58
CA GLU A 163 -7.12 -9.02 -5.31
C GLU A 163 -7.15 -9.27 -3.80
N TYR A 164 -8.34 -9.43 -3.24
CA TYR A 164 -8.53 -9.91 -1.87
C TYR A 164 -8.45 -11.44 -1.89
N LEU A 165 -7.39 -12.01 -1.31
CA LEU A 165 -7.11 -13.44 -1.44
C LEU A 165 -7.86 -14.26 -0.39
N PHE A 166 -7.61 -13.98 0.90
CA PHE A 166 -8.30 -14.67 2.00
C PHE A 166 -8.24 -13.88 3.31
N THR A 167 -9.14 -14.24 4.23
CA THR A 167 -9.21 -13.67 5.58
C THR A 167 -8.42 -14.52 6.58
N VAL A 168 -7.74 -13.87 7.53
CA VAL A 168 -6.98 -14.50 8.61
C VAL A 168 -7.58 -14.07 9.95
N HIS A 169 -7.87 -15.07 10.82
CA HIS A 169 -8.47 -14.84 12.11
C HIS A 169 -7.45 -14.43 13.17
N GLU A 170 -7.88 -13.67 14.15
CA GLU A 170 -7.05 -13.07 15.20
C GLU A 170 -6.35 -14.08 16.12
N HIS A 171 -6.92 -15.27 16.33
CA HIS A 171 -6.40 -16.28 17.25
C HIS A 171 -5.06 -16.91 16.82
N VAL A 172 -4.66 -16.73 15.55
CA VAL A 172 -3.38 -17.27 15.02
C VAL A 172 -2.18 -16.38 15.33
N PHE A 173 -2.40 -15.27 16.02
CA PHE A 173 -1.35 -14.30 16.40
C PHE A 173 -1.03 -14.32 17.89
N ASN A 174 0.15 -13.84 18.24
CA ASN A 174 0.57 -13.55 19.61
C ASN A 174 1.26 -12.17 19.69
N PRO A 175 0.72 -11.19 20.42
CA PRO A 175 -0.64 -11.21 21.00
C PRO A 175 -1.71 -11.18 19.88
N PRO A 176 -2.93 -11.67 20.13
CA PRO A 176 -4.00 -11.58 19.15
C PRO A 176 -4.39 -10.11 18.94
N PRO A 177 -4.53 -9.64 17.68
CA PRO A 177 -5.07 -8.32 17.39
C PRO A 177 -6.57 -8.27 17.74
N LYS A 178 -7.12 -7.06 17.85
CA LYS A 178 -8.56 -6.86 18.11
C LYS A 178 -9.43 -7.03 16.85
N VAL A 179 -8.81 -7.16 15.68
CA VAL A 179 -9.46 -7.19 14.38
C VAL A 179 -8.89 -8.34 13.54
N LYS A 180 -9.68 -8.85 12.62
CA LYS A 180 -9.21 -9.82 11.62
C LYS A 180 -8.21 -9.19 10.68
N SER A 181 -7.41 -10.03 10.07
CA SER A 181 -6.49 -9.70 9.00
C SER A 181 -7.00 -10.22 7.66
N ALA A 182 -6.41 -9.76 6.60
CA ALA A 182 -6.63 -10.29 5.26
C ALA A 182 -5.33 -10.24 4.46
N VAL A 183 -5.20 -11.18 3.55
CA VAL A 183 -4.11 -11.23 2.59
C VAL A 183 -4.61 -10.69 1.27
N ILE A 184 -3.87 -9.74 0.72
CA ILE A 184 -4.15 -9.10 -0.58
C ILE A 184 -2.96 -9.27 -1.50
N ARG A 185 -3.22 -9.15 -2.80
CA ARG A 185 -2.21 -8.99 -3.83
C ARG A 185 -2.55 -7.79 -4.70
N MET A 186 -1.54 -7.01 -5.01
CA MET A 186 -1.60 -5.84 -5.87
C MET A 186 -0.57 -6.02 -6.98
N THR A 187 -1.03 -6.20 -8.21
CA THR A 187 -0.18 -6.37 -9.39
C THR A 187 -0.32 -5.14 -10.27
N ARG A 188 0.80 -4.61 -10.77
CA ARG A 188 0.77 -3.48 -11.72
C ARG A 188 -0.21 -3.78 -12.84
N ASN A 189 -1.10 -2.82 -13.11
CA ASN A 189 -1.98 -2.87 -14.27
C ASN A 189 -1.26 -2.30 -15.52
N GLU A 190 -1.96 -2.18 -16.62
CA GLU A 190 -1.40 -1.73 -17.89
C GLU A 190 -1.17 -0.20 -17.94
N THR A 191 -1.54 0.53 -16.89
CA THR A 191 -1.39 2.00 -16.84
C THR A 191 0.09 2.35 -16.73
N THR A 192 0.63 2.95 -17.77
CA THR A 192 1.98 3.53 -17.79
C THR A 192 1.96 5.04 -17.56
N ASP A 193 0.86 5.68 -17.94
CA ASP A 193 0.58 7.11 -17.77
C ASP A 193 -0.91 7.25 -17.43
N LEU A 194 -1.25 8.06 -16.43
CA LEU A 194 -2.65 8.35 -16.08
C LEU A 194 -3.34 9.27 -17.09
N GLY A 195 -2.58 9.95 -17.93
CA GLY A 195 -3.10 10.98 -18.85
C GLY A 195 -3.53 12.27 -18.13
N CYS A 196 -2.98 12.54 -16.94
CA CYS A 196 -3.18 13.77 -16.18
C CYS A 196 -1.98 14.06 -15.26
N ASP A 197 -1.90 15.26 -14.68
CA ASP A 197 -0.88 15.55 -13.66
C ASP A 197 -1.09 14.69 -12.41
N GLU A 198 -0.16 13.77 -12.14
CA GLU A 198 -0.24 12.83 -11.01
C GLU A 198 -0.24 13.52 -9.64
N LYS A 199 0.42 14.69 -9.52
CA LYS A 199 0.46 15.44 -8.25
C LYS A 199 -0.88 16.08 -7.97
N LEU A 200 -1.47 16.70 -9.02
CA LEU A 200 -2.79 17.29 -8.93
C LEU A 200 -3.88 16.21 -8.69
N PHE A 201 -3.79 15.07 -9.39
CA PHE A 201 -4.66 13.91 -9.15
C PHE A 201 -4.62 13.46 -7.68
N LYS A 202 -3.42 13.23 -7.14
CA LYS A 202 -3.22 12.84 -5.72
C LYS A 202 -3.77 13.91 -4.77
N LEU A 203 -3.59 15.19 -5.08
CA LEU A 203 -4.11 16.31 -4.31
C LEU A 203 -5.63 16.34 -4.31
N ILE A 204 -6.27 16.25 -5.48
CA ILE A 204 -7.73 16.26 -5.64
C ILE A 204 -8.35 15.09 -4.89
N VAL A 205 -7.83 13.87 -5.07
CA VAL A 205 -8.33 12.67 -4.36
C VAL A 205 -8.24 12.87 -2.85
N LYS A 206 -7.10 13.28 -2.31
CA LYS A 206 -6.93 13.49 -0.86
C LYS A 206 -7.86 14.60 -0.34
N THR A 207 -7.91 15.74 -1.03
CA THR A 207 -8.70 16.90 -0.61
C THR A 207 -10.19 16.57 -0.57
N THR A 208 -10.71 15.91 -1.58
CA THR A 208 -12.11 15.58 -1.68
C THR A 208 -12.53 14.52 -0.66
N PHE A 209 -11.75 13.46 -0.48
CA PHE A 209 -12.03 12.41 0.52
C PHE A 209 -11.84 12.86 1.97
N ASN A 210 -11.01 13.84 2.25
CA ASN A 210 -10.91 14.46 3.59
C ASN A 210 -12.22 15.16 3.98
N GLN A 211 -13.05 15.51 3.00
CA GLN A 211 -14.37 16.09 3.17
C GLN A 211 -15.47 15.19 2.58
N ARG A 212 -15.33 13.90 2.71
CA ARG A 212 -16.12 12.84 2.07
C ARG A 212 -17.63 13.06 2.07
N ARG A 213 -18.18 13.64 3.13
CA ARG A 213 -19.64 13.89 3.24
C ARG A 213 -20.14 15.08 2.40
N LYS A 214 -19.23 15.90 1.87
CA LYS A 214 -19.56 17.04 1.01
C LYS A 214 -19.55 16.64 -0.45
N THR A 215 -20.30 17.38 -1.27
CA THR A 215 -20.19 17.29 -2.73
C THR A 215 -18.82 17.79 -3.21
N LEU A 216 -18.40 17.41 -4.40
CA LEU A 216 -17.14 17.87 -4.98
C LEU A 216 -17.03 19.37 -5.03
N ARG A 217 -18.11 20.10 -5.39
CA ARG A 217 -18.17 21.56 -5.38
C ARG A 217 -17.70 22.18 -4.05
N ASN A 218 -18.04 21.53 -2.94
CA ASN A 218 -17.67 22.02 -1.62
C ASN A 218 -16.31 21.48 -1.14
N SER A 219 -15.98 20.25 -1.49
CA SER A 219 -14.77 19.59 -0.99
C SER A 219 -13.51 20.02 -1.74
N ILE A 220 -13.62 20.46 -3.02
CA ILE A 220 -12.48 20.90 -3.84
C ILE A 220 -12.26 22.42 -3.77
N ALA A 221 -13.05 23.16 -3.01
CA ALA A 221 -13.05 24.63 -2.99
C ALA A 221 -11.70 25.27 -2.63
N SER A 222 -10.80 24.54 -1.98
CA SER A 222 -9.42 24.99 -1.72
C SER A 222 -8.49 24.88 -2.94
N ILE A 223 -8.92 24.18 -4.00
CA ILE A 223 -8.14 23.99 -5.24
C ILE A 223 -8.77 24.80 -6.39
N LEU A 224 -10.09 24.75 -6.53
CA LEU A 224 -10.86 25.45 -7.56
C LEU A 224 -11.93 26.31 -6.89
N ASP A 225 -11.93 27.61 -7.19
CA ASP A 225 -12.94 28.53 -6.67
C ASP A 225 -14.35 28.13 -7.10
N LYS A 226 -15.31 28.23 -6.17
CA LYS A 226 -16.71 27.88 -6.41
C LYS A 226 -17.40 28.75 -7.46
N SER A 227 -16.92 29.98 -7.67
CA SER A 227 -17.42 30.91 -8.68
C SER A 227 -16.94 30.56 -10.09
N HIS A 228 -15.91 29.69 -10.22
CA HIS A 228 -15.41 29.30 -11.52
C HIS A 228 -16.51 28.55 -12.31
N PRO A 229 -16.73 28.85 -13.61
CA PRO A 229 -17.78 28.25 -14.44
C PRO A 229 -17.79 26.71 -14.41
N LEU A 230 -16.61 26.08 -14.34
CA LEU A 230 -16.48 24.63 -14.23
C LEU A 230 -17.23 24.06 -13.03
N SER A 231 -17.37 24.80 -11.93
CA SER A 231 -18.11 24.37 -10.73
C SER A 231 -19.62 24.17 -10.98
N ALA A 232 -20.16 24.66 -12.09
CA ALA A 232 -21.54 24.42 -12.48
C ALA A 232 -21.79 23.04 -13.12
N ASP A 233 -20.74 22.35 -13.53
CA ASP A 233 -20.86 21.03 -14.14
C ASP A 233 -21.51 20.01 -13.19
N PRO A 234 -22.38 19.11 -13.68
CA PRO A 234 -23.07 18.10 -12.87
C PRO A 234 -22.17 17.20 -12.05
N ILE A 235 -20.92 16.93 -12.48
CA ILE A 235 -19.97 16.09 -11.72
C ILE A 235 -19.72 16.67 -10.33
N PHE A 236 -19.74 18.00 -10.18
CA PHE A 236 -19.50 18.69 -8.91
C PHE A 236 -20.63 18.52 -7.88
N ASN A 237 -21.79 17.97 -8.29
CA ASN A 237 -22.86 17.59 -7.39
C ASN A 237 -22.64 16.18 -6.79
N LYS A 238 -21.76 15.37 -7.37
CA LYS A 238 -21.38 14.06 -6.84
C LYS A 238 -20.52 14.22 -5.57
N ARG A 239 -20.47 13.14 -4.77
CA ARG A 239 -19.50 12.98 -3.68
C ARG A 239 -18.29 12.19 -4.17
N PRO A 240 -17.11 12.32 -3.54
CA PRO A 240 -15.88 11.66 -4.01
C PRO A 240 -16.00 10.13 -4.11
N GLU A 241 -16.76 9.48 -3.20
CA GLU A 241 -16.95 8.04 -3.25
C GLU A 241 -17.76 7.54 -4.45
N GLN A 242 -18.42 8.42 -5.17
CA GLN A 242 -19.21 8.08 -6.35
C GLN A 242 -18.37 8.06 -7.64
N LEU A 243 -17.13 8.59 -7.59
CA LEU A 243 -16.25 8.68 -8.76
C LEU A 243 -15.39 7.45 -8.90
N SER A 244 -15.33 6.91 -10.12
CA SER A 244 -14.29 5.94 -10.51
C SER A 244 -12.92 6.60 -10.62
N VAL A 245 -11.86 5.78 -10.72
CA VAL A 245 -10.50 6.27 -10.99
C VAL A 245 -10.47 7.12 -12.27
N GLN A 246 -11.11 6.64 -13.34
CA GLN A 246 -11.17 7.34 -14.61
C GLN A 246 -11.87 8.70 -14.49
N GLU A 247 -12.98 8.78 -13.76
CA GLU A 247 -13.67 10.06 -13.51
C GLU A 247 -12.80 11.03 -12.68
N PHE A 248 -11.95 10.53 -11.77
CA PHE A 248 -10.96 11.37 -11.09
C PHE A 248 -9.87 11.87 -12.03
N VAL A 249 -9.41 11.07 -12.99
CA VAL A 249 -8.45 11.49 -14.03
C VAL A 249 -9.06 12.61 -14.88
N GLU A 250 -10.29 12.42 -15.37
CA GLU A 250 -11.02 13.43 -16.15
C GLU A 250 -11.24 14.72 -15.37
N LEU A 251 -11.65 14.61 -14.09
CA LEU A 251 -11.81 15.76 -13.19
C LEU A 251 -10.47 16.50 -13.04
N THR A 252 -9.37 15.78 -12.90
CA THR A 252 -8.02 16.37 -12.76
C THR A 252 -7.65 17.19 -13.99
N ASN A 253 -7.82 16.66 -15.18
CA ASN A 253 -7.54 17.40 -16.43
C ASN A 253 -8.39 18.67 -16.57
N ARG A 254 -9.68 18.57 -16.21
CA ARG A 254 -10.58 19.72 -16.27
C ARG A 254 -10.23 20.80 -15.25
N VAL A 255 -9.84 20.41 -14.05
CA VAL A 255 -9.38 21.33 -13.00
C VAL A 255 -8.04 21.97 -13.40
N GLU A 256 -7.12 21.22 -13.97
CA GLU A 256 -5.84 21.74 -14.46
C GLU A 256 -6.05 22.82 -15.51
N ALA A 257 -6.91 22.57 -16.51
CA ALA A 257 -7.24 23.56 -17.54
C ALA A 257 -7.85 24.83 -16.93
N ALA A 258 -8.80 24.70 -16.00
CA ALA A 258 -9.44 25.83 -15.32
C ALA A 258 -8.43 26.67 -14.51
N LEU A 259 -7.46 26.02 -13.85
CA LEU A 259 -6.40 26.71 -13.12
C LEU A 259 -5.44 27.47 -14.07
N ALA A 260 -5.17 26.92 -15.24
CA ALA A 260 -4.36 27.60 -16.27
C ALA A 260 -5.06 28.86 -16.83
N GLU A 261 -6.37 28.77 -17.12
CA GLU A 261 -7.18 29.92 -17.57
C GLU A 261 -7.19 31.04 -16.53
N SER A 262 -7.39 30.68 -15.24
CA SER A 262 -7.42 31.67 -14.14
C SER A 262 -6.09 32.41 -13.96
N ARG A 263 -4.95 31.77 -14.25
CA ARG A 263 -3.62 32.42 -14.19
C ARG A 263 -3.38 33.39 -15.35
N GLN A 264 -3.99 33.18 -16.50
CA GLN A 264 -3.85 34.07 -17.66
C GLN A 264 -4.70 35.34 -17.54
N GLN A 265 -5.68 35.34 -16.65
CA GLN A 265 -6.58 36.49 -16.43
C GLN A 265 -6.11 37.42 -15.31
N GLN A 266 -5.04 37.09 -14.60
CA GLN A 266 -4.38 37.90 -13.57
C GLN A 266 -3.13 38.60 -14.11
#